data_2df6e648bc230f0b55c2dd8b3f79dfba
#
_entry.id   2df6e648bc230f0b55c2dd8b3f79dfba
#
_cell.length_a   1.000
_cell.length_b   1.000
_cell.length_c   1.000
_cell.angle_alpha   90.00
_cell.angle_beta   90.00
_cell.angle_gamma   90.00
#
_symmetry.space_group_name_H-M   'P 1'
#
loop_
_entity.id
_entity.type
_entity.pdbx_description
1 polymer ?
#
loop_
_entity_poly.entity_id
_entity_poly.type
_entity_poly.pdbx_seq_one_letter_code
_entity_poly.pdbx_strand_id
1 'polypeptide(L)'
;MLSRRGLIGGAGAALALGLMPDRLAAAPLAKVKALGTIRVVVYQNNRPWSWEEGGKLVGLDVDLAQAIATKLGVRADVAQLVADESADDDLRNGVWKGGLLGFTPGDLMLHVPFDRTFAARNDQVAIIAPYYRESFGLAGGNGLAVEALPTEWKGRKLAVELDSIPDFYLIGSFGGVLAKDVSHYPTGSEAVAAAMAGQADAVLASRAQIEEGAHRSDGKALALRKGPLPAFASPGWDIGMAVKENSRTLGDAVEEITTAMATSGEMKALFERYGVTWTPANAAG
;
A
#
# COMPACT_ATOMS: atom_id res chain seq x y z
N MET A 1 32.41 1.25 87.75
CA MET A 1 31.10 0.93 88.39
C MET A 1 30.04 1.02 87.28
N LEU A 2 29.57 -0.14 86.79
CA LEU A 2 28.19 -0.59 86.88
C LEU A 2 27.21 0.41 86.29
N SER A 3 26.39 0.12 85.25
CA SER A 3 25.47 -0.98 85.05
C SER A 3 24.82 -0.86 83.71
N ARG A 4 24.80 -1.81 82.79
CA ARG A 4 23.77 -2.79 82.53
C ARG A 4 22.39 -2.26 82.15
N ARG A 5 22.00 -2.65 80.95
CA ARG A 5 20.67 -3.15 80.54
C ARG A 5 19.62 -2.15 80.02
N GLY A 6 19.19 -2.49 78.83
CA GLY A 6 17.92 -2.21 78.27
C GLY A 6 18.07 -2.32 76.69
N LEU A 7 18.06 -3.34 76.17
CA LEU A 7 17.15 -4.39 75.72
C LEU A 7 16.00 -3.82 74.86
N ILE A 8 16.09 -4.11 73.56
CA ILE A 8 15.05 -4.55 72.68
C ILE A 8 13.99 -3.51 72.28
N GLY A 9 13.97 -3.25 71.06
CA GLY A 9 12.91 -2.63 70.26
C GLY A 9 13.24 -2.73 68.80
N GLY A 10 13.33 -3.95 68.34
CA GLY A 10 13.44 -4.21 66.92
C GLY A 10 12.12 -3.90 66.23
N ALA A 11 12.04 -2.80 65.50
CA ALA A 11 11.02 -2.58 64.49
C ALA A 11 11.71 -2.77 63.12
N GLY A 12 11.64 -3.98 62.65
CA GLY A 12 11.98 -4.28 61.27
C GLY A 12 11.03 -3.52 60.36
N ALA A 13 11.48 -2.39 59.87
CA ALA A 13 10.88 -1.80 58.66
C ALA A 13 11.24 -2.70 57.49
N ALA A 14 10.40 -3.69 57.24
CA ALA A 14 10.38 -4.38 55.96
C ALA A 14 10.07 -3.32 54.90
N LEU A 15 11.11 -2.86 54.21
CA LEU A 15 10.98 -2.22 52.90
C LEU A 15 10.30 -3.24 51.98
N ALA A 16 8.97 -3.19 51.95
CA ALA A 16 8.22 -3.69 50.83
C ALA A 16 8.63 -2.81 49.61
N LEU A 17 9.74 -3.18 48.97
CA LEU A 17 9.95 -2.85 47.59
C LEU A 17 8.77 -3.45 46.86
N GLY A 18 7.70 -2.65 46.74
CA GLY A 18 6.62 -2.91 45.81
C GLY A 18 7.28 -3.05 44.45
N LEU A 19 7.39 -4.27 44.00
CA LEU A 19 7.45 -4.58 42.57
C LEU A 19 6.24 -3.88 41.99
N MET A 20 6.41 -2.59 41.61
CA MET A 20 5.51 -2.01 40.65
C MET A 20 5.64 -2.95 39.47
N PRO A 21 4.55 -3.63 39.02
CA PRO A 21 4.63 -4.33 37.79
C PRO A 21 5.09 -3.26 36.80
N ASP A 22 6.25 -3.48 36.17
CA ASP A 22 6.57 -2.79 34.94
C ASP A 22 5.25 -2.75 34.19
N ARG A 23 4.70 -1.55 34.01
CA ARG A 23 3.58 -1.38 33.11
C ARG A 23 4.17 -1.79 31.78
N LEU A 24 4.03 -3.07 31.47
CA LEU A 24 4.25 -3.61 30.14
C LEU A 24 3.58 -2.59 29.24
N ALA A 25 4.38 -1.84 28.49
CA ALA A 25 3.85 -0.86 27.56
C ALA A 25 2.76 -1.60 26.78
N ALA A 26 1.51 -1.14 26.92
CA ALA A 26 0.37 -1.88 26.40
C ALA A 26 0.70 -2.28 24.96
N ALA A 27 0.61 -3.57 24.67
CA ALA A 27 0.92 -4.06 23.33
C ALA A 27 0.17 -3.22 22.32
N PRO A 28 0.75 -2.87 21.15
CA PRO A 28 0.17 -1.90 20.21
C PRO A 28 -1.30 -2.15 19.87
N LEU A 29 -1.71 -3.42 19.72
CA LEU A 29 -3.13 -3.78 19.53
C LEU A 29 -4.01 -3.33 20.73
N ALA A 30 -3.56 -3.57 21.97
CA ALA A 30 -4.29 -3.16 23.16
C ALA A 30 -4.39 -1.63 23.24
N LYS A 31 -3.35 -0.89 22.82
CA LYS A 31 -3.37 0.56 22.74
C LYS A 31 -4.40 1.05 21.72
N VAL A 32 -4.42 0.48 20.52
CA VAL A 32 -5.40 0.81 19.46
C VAL A 32 -6.83 0.56 19.98
N LYS A 33 -7.07 -0.59 20.59
CA LYS A 33 -8.38 -0.92 21.18
C LYS A 33 -8.78 0.03 22.32
N ALA A 34 -7.85 0.39 23.19
CA ALA A 34 -8.11 1.34 24.28
C ALA A 34 -8.42 2.75 23.79
N LEU A 35 -7.77 3.19 22.70
CA LEU A 35 -8.05 4.47 22.04
C LEU A 35 -9.36 4.46 21.22
N GLY A 36 -9.86 3.27 20.85
CA GLY A 36 -11.03 3.12 20.00
C GLY A 36 -10.81 3.61 18.57
N THR A 37 -9.56 3.81 18.15
CA THR A 37 -9.21 4.33 16.83
C THR A 37 -7.88 3.76 16.37
N ILE A 38 -7.81 3.36 15.10
CA ILE A 38 -6.57 3.00 14.39
C ILE A 38 -6.28 4.05 13.33
N ARG A 39 -5.05 4.59 13.34
CA ARG A 39 -4.59 5.50 12.30
C ARG A 39 -3.97 4.70 11.17
N VAL A 40 -4.59 4.81 9.98
CA VAL A 40 -4.15 4.08 8.78
C VAL A 40 -3.64 5.08 7.75
N VAL A 41 -2.43 4.84 7.25
CA VAL A 41 -1.80 5.66 6.22
C VAL A 41 -2.03 5.02 4.86
N VAL A 42 -2.48 5.84 3.90
CA VAL A 42 -2.62 5.51 2.48
C VAL A 42 -1.94 6.58 1.64
N TYR A 43 -1.60 6.26 0.39
CA TYR A 43 -1.01 7.26 -0.50
C TYR A 43 -2.03 8.30 -0.98
N GLN A 44 -1.56 9.51 -1.23
CA GLN A 44 -2.36 10.57 -1.86
C GLN A 44 -2.40 10.38 -3.38
N ASN A 45 -3.54 10.69 -3.99
CA ASN A 45 -3.72 10.67 -5.46
C ASN A 45 -3.36 9.34 -6.14
N ASN A 46 -3.53 8.22 -5.46
CA ASN A 46 -3.19 6.89 -5.94
C ASN A 46 -4.45 6.08 -6.33
N ARG A 47 -5.19 6.55 -7.33
CA ARG A 47 -6.37 5.83 -7.85
C ARG A 47 -5.95 4.52 -8.55
N PRO A 48 -6.65 3.37 -8.33
CA PRO A 48 -7.91 3.18 -7.59
C PRO A 48 -7.75 2.88 -6.09
N TRP A 49 -6.58 3.06 -5.52
CA TRP A 49 -6.28 2.69 -4.13
C TRP A 49 -6.73 3.73 -3.12
N SER A 50 -6.40 5.00 -3.36
CA SER A 50 -6.77 6.11 -2.49
C SER A 50 -6.71 7.45 -3.23
N TRP A 51 -7.83 8.17 -3.28
CA TRP A 51 -7.92 9.49 -3.92
C TRP A 51 -9.04 10.31 -3.29
N GLU A 52 -9.05 11.60 -3.58
CA GLU A 52 -10.15 12.48 -3.19
C GLU A 52 -11.21 12.59 -4.29
N GLU A 53 -12.45 12.38 -3.95
CA GLU A 53 -13.60 12.57 -4.82
C GLU A 53 -14.72 13.30 -4.09
N GLY A 54 -15.13 14.46 -4.62
CA GLY A 54 -16.15 15.30 -3.99
C GLY A 54 -15.80 15.73 -2.55
N GLY A 55 -14.50 15.92 -2.26
CA GLY A 55 -14.02 16.30 -0.92
C GLY A 55 -14.03 15.15 0.10
N LYS A 56 -14.15 13.90 -0.37
CA LYS A 56 -14.06 12.70 0.46
C LYS A 56 -12.91 11.82 -0.01
N LEU A 57 -12.21 11.27 0.93
CA LEU A 57 -11.21 10.23 0.66
C LEU A 57 -11.92 8.91 0.40
N VAL A 58 -11.64 8.31 -0.76
CA VAL A 58 -12.24 7.07 -1.25
C VAL A 58 -11.16 6.17 -1.87
N GLY A 59 -11.48 4.90 -2.11
CA GLY A 59 -10.60 3.96 -2.79
C GLY A 59 -10.50 2.60 -2.11
N LEU A 60 -9.87 1.65 -2.80
CA LEU A 60 -9.68 0.28 -2.35
C LEU A 60 -9.01 0.20 -0.97
N ASP A 61 -7.91 0.93 -0.79
CA ASP A 61 -7.17 0.94 0.48
C ASP A 61 -7.95 1.64 1.59
N VAL A 62 -8.74 2.66 1.23
CA VAL A 62 -9.62 3.37 2.20
C VAL A 62 -10.70 2.44 2.72
N ASP A 63 -11.35 1.71 1.81
CA ASP A 63 -12.39 0.75 2.19
C ASP A 63 -11.81 -0.46 2.95
N LEU A 64 -10.60 -0.91 2.58
CA LEU A 64 -9.89 -1.96 3.29
C LEU A 64 -9.52 -1.51 4.72
N ALA A 65 -9.04 -0.28 4.88
CA ALA A 65 -8.75 0.31 6.19
C ALA A 65 -10.01 0.36 7.07
N GLN A 66 -11.16 0.76 6.52
CA GLN A 66 -12.44 0.78 7.22
C GLN A 66 -12.90 -0.63 7.63
N ALA A 67 -12.73 -1.61 6.72
CA ALA A 67 -13.07 -3.01 7.00
C ALA A 67 -12.20 -3.59 8.13
N ILE A 68 -10.88 -3.37 8.09
CA ILE A 68 -9.94 -3.78 9.15
C ILE A 68 -10.33 -3.15 10.48
N ALA A 69 -10.54 -1.83 10.51
CA ALA A 69 -10.92 -1.12 11.73
C ALA A 69 -12.23 -1.66 12.33
N THR A 70 -13.23 -1.90 11.49
CA THR A 70 -14.52 -2.47 11.91
C THR A 70 -14.33 -3.84 12.54
N LYS A 71 -13.53 -4.71 11.93
CA LYS A 71 -13.25 -6.06 12.45
C LYS A 71 -12.41 -6.04 13.72
N LEU A 72 -11.57 -5.02 13.92
CA LEU A 72 -10.86 -4.75 15.18
C LEU A 72 -11.77 -4.17 16.27
N GLY A 73 -12.98 -3.71 15.94
CA GLY A 73 -13.91 -3.05 16.86
C GLY A 73 -13.51 -1.61 17.18
N VAL A 74 -12.86 -0.90 16.25
CA VAL A 74 -12.41 0.49 16.39
C VAL A 74 -12.81 1.32 15.16
N ARG A 75 -12.59 2.64 15.20
CA ARG A 75 -12.75 3.53 14.04
C ARG A 75 -11.44 3.64 13.26
N ALA A 76 -11.53 3.75 11.94
CA ALA A 76 -10.39 4.16 11.12
C ALA A 76 -10.23 5.69 11.11
N ASP A 77 -9.02 6.16 11.36
CA ASP A 77 -8.53 7.50 11.05
C ASP A 77 -7.58 7.37 9.86
N VAL A 78 -8.10 7.59 8.63
CA VAL A 78 -7.31 7.39 7.41
C VAL A 78 -6.62 8.69 7.04
N ALA A 79 -5.28 8.64 6.98
CA ALA A 79 -4.41 9.77 6.66
C ALA A 79 -3.72 9.56 5.32
N GLN A 80 -3.67 10.61 4.48
CA GLN A 80 -2.98 10.58 3.20
C GLN A 80 -1.52 10.98 3.36
N LEU A 81 -0.61 10.17 2.80
CA LEU A 81 0.81 10.45 2.68
C LEU A 81 1.12 10.83 1.23
N VAL A 82 1.81 11.93 1.03
CA VAL A 82 2.44 12.22 -0.26
C VAL A 82 3.65 11.30 -0.39
N ALA A 83 3.74 10.56 -1.51
CA ALA A 83 4.90 9.72 -1.79
C ALA A 83 6.17 10.57 -1.81
N ASP A 84 7.22 10.06 -1.18
CA ASP A 84 8.57 10.65 -1.17
C ASP A 84 9.40 10.05 -2.32
N GLU A 85 10.71 10.27 -2.33
CA GLU A 85 11.62 9.80 -3.38
C GLU A 85 11.73 8.26 -3.43
N SER A 86 11.46 7.58 -2.33
CA SER A 86 11.54 6.13 -2.24
C SER A 86 10.53 5.52 -1.27
N ALA A 87 10.16 4.26 -1.51
CA ALA A 87 9.31 3.51 -0.59
C ALA A 87 9.94 3.33 0.81
N ASP A 88 11.27 3.38 0.93
CA ASP A 88 11.98 3.40 2.22
C ASP A 88 11.68 4.69 3.00
N ASP A 89 11.66 5.82 2.32
CA ASP A 89 11.29 7.12 2.89
C ASP A 89 9.82 7.15 3.28
N ASP A 90 8.96 6.57 2.45
CA ASP A 90 7.54 6.46 2.76
C ASP A 90 7.27 5.66 4.04
N LEU A 91 7.96 4.52 4.23
CA LEU A 91 7.89 3.77 5.48
C LEU A 91 8.39 4.57 6.68
N ARG A 92 9.49 5.31 6.50
CA ARG A 92 10.02 6.20 7.55
C ARG A 92 8.98 7.24 7.95
N ASN A 93 8.40 7.91 6.97
CA ASN A 93 7.47 9.01 7.18
C ASN A 93 6.10 8.51 7.65
N GLY A 94 5.59 7.44 7.05
CA GLY A 94 4.25 6.90 7.28
C GLY A 94 4.11 6.03 8.51
N VAL A 95 5.18 5.34 8.96
CA VAL A 95 5.04 4.28 9.97
C VAL A 95 5.80 4.55 11.27
N TRP A 96 7.07 5.02 11.22
CA TRP A 96 7.87 5.00 12.45
C TRP A 96 8.46 6.33 12.91
N LYS A 97 8.77 7.28 12.02
CA LYS A 97 9.40 8.55 12.38
C LYS A 97 8.45 9.75 12.23
N GLY A 98 7.64 9.77 11.18
CA GLY A 98 6.86 10.92 10.76
C GLY A 98 7.54 11.72 9.66
N GLY A 99 6.73 12.41 8.89
CA GLY A 99 7.14 13.17 7.71
C GLY A 99 7.38 14.64 8.01
N LEU A 100 7.69 15.37 6.94
CA LEU A 100 7.81 16.82 6.96
C LEU A 100 6.47 17.47 7.35
N LEU A 101 6.53 18.75 7.78
CA LEU A 101 5.36 19.54 8.17
C LEU A 101 4.51 18.91 9.27
N GLY A 102 5.09 18.02 10.10
CA GLY A 102 4.42 17.45 11.25
C GLY A 102 3.49 16.27 10.90
N PHE A 103 3.71 15.60 9.77
CA PHE A 103 2.96 14.37 9.49
C PHE A 103 3.20 13.33 10.60
N THR A 104 2.10 12.90 11.22
CA THR A 104 2.14 11.90 12.29
C THR A 104 2.07 10.49 11.68
N PRO A 105 2.98 9.56 12.04
CA PRO A 105 2.93 8.18 11.59
C PRO A 105 1.61 7.49 11.93
N GLY A 106 1.23 6.52 11.10
CA GLY A 106 0.11 5.63 11.38
C GLY A 106 0.48 4.45 12.26
N ASP A 107 -0.55 3.78 12.74
CA ASP A 107 -0.44 2.46 13.36
C ASP A 107 -0.27 1.37 12.30
N LEU A 108 -0.81 1.61 11.09
CA LEU A 108 -0.79 0.74 9.92
C LEU A 108 -0.60 1.60 8.66
N MET A 109 0.20 1.13 7.72
CA MET A 109 0.32 1.71 6.37
C MET A 109 -0.05 0.65 5.33
N LEU A 110 -0.90 1.01 4.37
CA LEU A 110 -1.29 0.16 3.25
C LEU A 110 -0.45 0.46 2.01
N HIS A 111 -0.58 -0.39 1.00
CA HIS A 111 0.07 -0.25 -0.30
C HIS A 111 1.60 -0.31 -0.25
N VAL A 112 2.12 -1.15 0.61
CA VAL A 112 3.57 -1.33 0.80
C VAL A 112 4.05 -2.51 -0.07
N PRO A 113 5.19 -2.41 -0.76
CA PRO A 113 5.78 -3.55 -1.45
C PRO A 113 6.04 -4.71 -0.49
N PHE A 114 5.49 -5.89 -0.80
CA PHE A 114 5.74 -7.10 -0.01
C PHE A 114 6.89 -7.88 -0.66
N ASP A 115 8.11 -7.53 -0.28
CA ASP A 115 9.35 -8.08 -0.82
C ASP A 115 10.38 -8.32 0.31
N ARG A 116 11.06 -9.46 0.28
CA ARG A 116 12.02 -9.85 1.33
C ARG A 116 13.23 -8.93 1.40
N THR A 117 13.75 -8.52 0.25
CA THR A 117 14.92 -7.64 0.20
C THR A 117 14.55 -6.25 0.70
N PHE A 118 13.37 -5.77 0.34
CA PHE A 118 12.83 -4.53 0.84
C PHE A 118 12.58 -4.58 2.36
N ALA A 119 11.97 -5.66 2.86
CA ALA A 119 11.76 -5.85 4.29
C ALA A 119 13.08 -5.92 5.08
N ALA A 120 14.09 -6.62 4.56
CA ALA A 120 15.37 -6.80 5.24
C ALA A 120 16.16 -5.50 5.45
N ARG A 121 15.96 -4.48 4.60
CA ARG A 121 16.62 -3.18 4.77
C ARG A 121 15.81 -2.17 5.57
N ASN A 122 14.57 -2.51 5.94
CA ASN A 122 13.65 -1.65 6.68
C ASN A 122 13.32 -2.24 8.07
N ASP A 123 14.33 -2.39 8.92
CA ASP A 123 14.26 -3.06 10.22
C ASP A 123 13.37 -2.35 11.27
N GLN A 124 12.95 -1.11 11.01
CA GLN A 124 12.07 -0.34 11.89
C GLN A 124 10.59 -0.69 11.71
N VAL A 125 10.26 -1.49 10.69
CA VAL A 125 8.90 -1.91 10.37
C VAL A 125 8.82 -3.41 10.16
N ALA A 126 7.64 -3.98 10.42
CA ALA A 126 7.26 -5.31 9.95
C ALA A 126 6.35 -5.15 8.74
N ILE A 127 6.75 -5.71 7.59
CA ILE A 127 5.92 -5.78 6.38
C ILE A 127 5.10 -7.06 6.47
N ILE A 128 3.78 -6.93 6.37
CA ILE A 128 2.80 -7.95 6.72
C ILE A 128 1.66 -8.01 5.72
N ALA A 129 0.81 -9.01 5.85
CA ALA A 129 -0.52 -9.09 5.26
C ALA A 129 -0.53 -8.76 3.76
N PRO A 130 0.16 -9.52 2.90
CA PRO A 130 0.08 -9.31 1.46
C PRO A 130 -1.35 -9.58 0.99
N TYR A 131 -1.98 -8.60 0.32
CA TYR A 131 -3.40 -8.67 0.00
C TYR A 131 -3.72 -8.62 -1.49
N TYR A 132 -2.76 -8.23 -2.34
CA TYR A 132 -2.98 -8.13 -3.78
C TYR A 132 -1.69 -8.37 -4.57
N ARG A 133 -1.82 -9.01 -5.73
CA ARG A 133 -0.77 -9.12 -6.74
C ARG A 133 -1.00 -8.11 -7.84
N GLU A 134 -0.13 -7.09 -7.92
CA GLU A 134 -0.17 -6.09 -8.98
C GLU A 134 0.77 -6.46 -10.13
N SER A 135 0.45 -5.97 -11.31
CA SER A 135 1.30 -6.08 -12.50
C SER A 135 1.05 -4.90 -13.43
N PHE A 136 1.98 -4.65 -14.32
CA PHE A 136 1.73 -3.70 -15.40
C PHE A 136 1.03 -4.38 -16.58
N GLY A 137 0.19 -3.63 -17.26
CA GLY A 137 -0.52 -4.03 -18.47
C GLY A 137 -0.43 -2.98 -19.57
N LEU A 138 -0.42 -3.44 -20.80
CA LEU A 138 -0.63 -2.58 -21.97
C LEU A 138 -2.08 -2.74 -22.42
N ALA A 139 -2.77 -1.62 -22.57
CA ALA A 139 -4.11 -1.58 -23.14
C ALA A 139 -4.14 -0.63 -24.32
N GLY A 140 -4.76 -1.02 -25.42
CA GLY A 140 -4.79 -0.25 -26.68
C GLY A 140 -6.19 -0.07 -27.24
N GLY A 141 -6.41 1.09 -27.86
CA GLY A 141 -7.58 1.45 -28.64
C GLY A 141 -7.19 1.85 -30.06
N ASN A 142 -8.13 2.49 -30.76
CA ASN A 142 -7.89 3.06 -32.09
C ASN A 142 -7.25 2.09 -33.08
N GLY A 143 -7.56 0.79 -32.97
CA GLY A 143 -7.02 -0.25 -33.85
C GLY A 143 -5.53 -0.55 -33.66
N LEU A 144 -4.94 -0.23 -32.50
CA LEU A 144 -3.58 -0.63 -32.20
C LEU A 144 -3.49 -2.16 -32.09
N ALA A 145 -2.52 -2.76 -32.76
CA ALA A 145 -2.18 -4.17 -32.59
C ALA A 145 -1.40 -4.36 -31.28
N VAL A 146 -2.13 -4.56 -30.16
CA VAL A 146 -1.55 -4.62 -28.80
C VAL A 146 -0.57 -5.78 -28.62
N GLU A 147 -0.72 -6.87 -29.38
CA GLU A 147 0.18 -8.04 -29.34
C GLU A 147 1.42 -7.91 -30.22
N ALA A 148 1.52 -6.85 -31.04
CA ALA A 148 2.68 -6.58 -31.86
C ALA A 148 3.93 -6.28 -31.01
N LEU A 149 5.10 -6.29 -31.66
CA LEU A 149 6.33 -5.84 -31.01
C LEU A 149 6.27 -4.34 -30.71
N PRO A 150 6.82 -3.85 -29.61
CA PRO A 150 6.78 -2.43 -29.28
C PRO A 150 7.33 -1.52 -30.39
N THR A 151 8.31 -1.97 -31.14
CA THR A 151 8.88 -1.21 -32.28
C THR A 151 7.86 -0.94 -33.40
N GLU A 152 6.79 -1.74 -33.50
CA GLU A 152 5.72 -1.58 -34.47
C GLU A 152 4.70 -0.50 -34.05
N TRP A 153 4.74 -0.04 -32.78
CA TRP A 153 3.88 1.05 -32.30
C TRP A 153 4.46 2.44 -32.61
N LYS A 154 5.59 2.53 -33.31
CA LYS A 154 6.17 3.80 -33.71
C LYS A 154 5.14 4.64 -34.50
N GLY A 155 5.02 5.92 -34.11
CA GLY A 155 4.04 6.86 -34.66
C GLY A 155 2.64 6.75 -34.04
N ARG A 156 2.46 5.87 -33.04
CA ARG A 156 1.22 5.75 -32.23
C ARG A 156 1.38 6.57 -30.96
N LYS A 157 0.30 7.19 -30.50
CA LYS A 157 0.31 7.96 -29.25
C LYS A 157 0.25 7.01 -28.05
N LEU A 158 1.28 6.98 -27.25
CA LEU A 158 1.39 6.12 -26.06
C LEU A 158 1.28 6.96 -24.80
N ALA A 159 0.35 6.63 -23.91
CA ALA A 159 0.16 7.31 -22.64
C ALA A 159 0.82 6.53 -21.50
N VAL A 160 1.45 7.27 -20.56
CA VAL A 160 2.14 6.68 -19.43
C VAL A 160 2.22 7.69 -18.27
N GLU A 161 2.34 7.20 -17.05
CA GLU A 161 2.69 8.03 -15.89
C GLU A 161 4.16 8.44 -15.96
N LEU A 162 4.43 9.74 -15.78
CA LEU A 162 5.77 10.31 -15.76
C LEU A 162 6.64 9.68 -14.66
N ASP A 163 7.90 9.46 -14.96
CA ASP A 163 8.91 8.90 -14.04
C ASP A 163 8.58 7.52 -13.45
N SER A 164 7.68 6.78 -14.12
CA SER A 164 7.32 5.41 -13.73
C SER A 164 8.17 4.36 -14.44
N ILE A 165 8.14 3.11 -13.94
CA ILE A 165 8.74 1.95 -14.63
C ILE A 165 8.21 1.80 -16.07
N PRO A 166 6.88 1.91 -16.33
CA PRO A 166 6.33 2.00 -17.67
C PRO A 166 6.94 3.11 -18.53
N ASP A 167 7.15 4.29 -17.99
CA ASP A 167 7.75 5.41 -18.70
C ASP A 167 9.18 5.09 -19.15
N PHE A 168 10.03 4.69 -18.20
CA PHE A 168 11.42 4.30 -18.50
C PHE A 168 11.50 3.18 -19.54
N TYR A 169 10.55 2.26 -19.51
CA TYR A 169 10.46 1.22 -20.52
C TYR A 169 10.15 1.79 -21.90
N LEU A 170 9.11 2.64 -22.04
CA LEU A 170 8.69 3.16 -23.32
C LEU A 170 9.73 4.11 -23.94
N ILE A 171 10.37 4.94 -23.13
CA ILE A 171 11.36 5.91 -23.65
C ILE A 171 12.76 5.31 -23.82
N GLY A 172 13.13 4.28 -23.05
CA GLY A 172 14.49 3.76 -22.99
C GLY A 172 14.71 2.45 -23.75
N SER A 173 13.66 1.62 -23.93
CA SER A 173 13.80 0.33 -24.60
C SER A 173 13.92 0.46 -26.10
N PHE A 174 14.45 -0.59 -26.74
CA PHE A 174 14.56 -0.68 -28.21
C PHE A 174 15.28 0.52 -28.86
N GLY A 175 16.31 1.07 -28.17
CA GLY A 175 17.06 2.21 -28.66
C GLY A 175 16.28 3.53 -28.65
N GLY A 176 15.24 3.63 -27.82
CA GLY A 176 14.44 4.85 -27.68
C GLY A 176 13.51 5.14 -28.85
N VAL A 177 13.20 4.12 -29.67
CA VAL A 177 12.42 4.32 -30.90
C VAL A 177 11.02 4.88 -30.65
N LEU A 178 10.45 4.68 -29.46
CA LEU A 178 9.13 5.16 -29.06
C LEU A 178 9.16 6.48 -28.29
N ALA A 179 10.32 6.99 -27.88
CA ALA A 179 10.43 8.14 -26.97
C ALA A 179 9.68 9.40 -27.45
N LYS A 180 9.55 9.60 -28.77
CA LYS A 180 8.83 10.76 -29.33
C LYS A 180 7.32 10.57 -29.38
N ASP A 181 6.85 9.35 -29.19
CA ASP A 181 5.45 8.97 -29.32
C ASP A 181 4.78 8.85 -27.94
N VAL A 182 5.57 9.03 -26.85
CA VAL A 182 5.11 8.95 -25.45
C VAL A 182 4.55 10.29 -24.99
N SER A 183 3.36 10.24 -24.41
CA SER A 183 2.72 11.35 -23.69
C SER A 183 2.71 11.04 -22.22
N HIS A 184 3.25 11.95 -21.40
CA HIS A 184 3.39 11.80 -19.97
C HIS A 184 2.23 12.43 -19.21
N TYR A 185 1.73 11.73 -18.21
CA TYR A 185 0.64 12.16 -17.34
C TYR A 185 1.11 12.18 -15.87
N PRO A 186 0.50 13.00 -15.01
CA PRO A 186 0.85 13.04 -13.59
C PRO A 186 0.59 11.72 -12.84
N THR A 187 -0.39 10.94 -13.29
CA THR A 187 -0.74 9.65 -12.70
C THR A 187 -1.08 8.62 -13.77
N GLY A 188 -0.92 7.33 -13.44
CA GLY A 188 -1.31 6.24 -14.35
C GLY A 188 -2.82 6.23 -14.64
N SER A 189 -3.65 6.62 -13.69
CA SER A 189 -5.10 6.75 -13.89
C SER A 189 -5.47 7.86 -14.88
N GLU A 190 -4.73 8.97 -14.92
CA GLU A 190 -4.91 10.01 -15.94
C GLU A 190 -4.44 9.54 -17.32
N ALA A 191 -3.33 8.82 -17.38
CA ALA A 191 -2.88 8.18 -18.63
C ALA A 191 -3.94 7.20 -19.17
N VAL A 192 -4.54 6.39 -18.29
CA VAL A 192 -5.64 5.48 -18.65
C VAL A 192 -6.85 6.27 -19.15
N ALA A 193 -7.23 7.34 -18.45
CA ALA A 193 -8.36 8.19 -18.86
C ALA A 193 -8.15 8.80 -20.25
N ALA A 194 -6.92 9.24 -20.57
CA ALA A 194 -6.58 9.76 -21.90
C ALA A 194 -6.74 8.71 -22.99
N ALA A 195 -6.30 7.48 -22.74
CA ALA A 195 -6.49 6.36 -23.68
C ALA A 195 -7.97 6.00 -23.86
N MET A 196 -8.75 5.96 -22.75
CA MET A 196 -10.20 5.72 -22.79
C MET A 196 -10.95 6.80 -23.57
N ALA A 197 -10.48 8.05 -23.50
CA ALA A 197 -11.02 9.17 -24.26
C ALA A 197 -10.58 9.19 -25.74
N GLY A 198 -9.70 8.26 -26.18
CA GLY A 198 -9.15 8.22 -27.54
C GLY A 198 -8.10 9.29 -27.81
N GLN A 199 -7.57 9.95 -26.78
CA GLN A 199 -6.48 10.93 -26.89
C GLN A 199 -5.13 10.25 -27.07
N ALA A 200 -4.99 9.01 -26.60
CA ALA A 200 -3.88 8.12 -26.88
C ALA A 200 -4.36 6.80 -27.53
N ASP A 201 -3.47 6.16 -28.29
CA ASP A 201 -3.75 4.89 -28.95
C ASP A 201 -3.52 3.69 -28.01
N ALA A 202 -2.65 3.87 -27.01
CA ALA A 202 -2.42 2.88 -25.95
C ALA A 202 -1.98 3.54 -24.65
N VAL A 203 -2.10 2.77 -23.58
CA VAL A 203 -1.59 3.11 -22.25
C VAL A 203 -0.82 1.92 -21.67
N LEU A 204 0.29 2.19 -21.03
CA LEU A 204 1.02 1.24 -20.19
C LEU A 204 0.92 1.74 -18.75
N ALA A 205 0.17 1.01 -17.93
CA ALA A 205 -0.14 1.39 -16.55
C ALA A 205 -0.28 0.15 -15.67
N SER A 206 -0.57 0.30 -14.38
CA SER A 206 -0.90 -0.84 -13.55
C SER A 206 -2.22 -1.48 -14.01
N ARG A 207 -2.35 -2.78 -13.80
CA ARG A 207 -3.55 -3.52 -14.18
C ARG A 207 -4.79 -2.98 -13.45
N ALA A 208 -4.65 -2.68 -12.15
CA ALA A 208 -5.73 -2.10 -11.38
C ALA A 208 -6.21 -0.75 -11.93
N GLN A 209 -5.29 0.11 -12.38
CA GLN A 209 -5.63 1.39 -13.03
C GLN A 209 -6.37 1.20 -14.35
N ILE A 210 -5.94 0.25 -15.17
CA ILE A 210 -6.60 -0.05 -16.45
C ILE A 210 -8.00 -0.61 -16.23
N GLU A 211 -8.16 -1.57 -15.32
CA GLU A 211 -9.44 -2.21 -15.03
C GLU A 211 -10.45 -1.22 -14.43
N GLU A 212 -10.01 -0.39 -13.47
CA GLU A 212 -10.87 0.67 -12.89
C GLU A 212 -11.25 1.71 -13.93
N GLY A 213 -10.31 2.13 -14.78
CA GLY A 213 -10.60 3.07 -15.87
C GLY A 213 -11.64 2.53 -16.85
N ALA A 214 -11.58 1.24 -17.18
CA ALA A 214 -12.59 0.58 -18.02
C ALA A 214 -13.95 0.52 -17.33
N HIS A 215 -13.97 0.18 -16.02
CA HIS A 215 -15.19 0.15 -15.23
C HIS A 215 -15.90 1.52 -15.20
N ARG A 216 -15.13 2.59 -15.02
CA ARG A 216 -15.63 3.97 -14.95
C ARG A 216 -16.10 4.51 -16.30
N SER A 217 -15.65 3.93 -17.40
CA SER A 217 -15.93 4.39 -18.77
C SER A 217 -17.16 3.69 -19.40
N ASP A 218 -18.12 3.23 -18.60
CA ASP A 218 -19.37 2.59 -19.04
C ASP A 218 -19.16 1.45 -20.04
N GLY A 219 -18.13 0.63 -19.81
CA GLY A 219 -17.83 -0.55 -20.62
C GLY A 219 -17.10 -0.25 -21.93
N LYS A 220 -16.58 0.95 -22.15
CA LYS A 220 -15.55 1.16 -23.18
C LYS A 220 -14.32 0.39 -22.75
N ALA A 221 -14.03 -0.69 -23.45
CA ALA A 221 -12.85 -1.50 -23.16
C ALA A 221 -11.75 -1.20 -24.19
N LEU A 222 -10.55 -0.94 -23.70
CA LEU A 222 -9.34 -1.06 -24.51
C LEU A 222 -8.99 -2.53 -24.65
N ALA A 223 -8.39 -2.91 -25.78
CA ALA A 223 -7.86 -4.26 -25.96
C ALA A 223 -6.65 -4.44 -25.04
N LEU A 224 -6.75 -5.35 -24.10
CA LEU A 224 -5.64 -5.65 -23.18
C LEU A 224 -4.67 -6.65 -23.83
N ARG A 225 -3.37 -6.34 -23.81
CA ARG A 225 -2.33 -7.28 -24.23
C ARG A 225 -2.32 -8.49 -23.29
N LYS A 226 -2.28 -9.67 -23.86
CA LYS A 226 -2.25 -10.96 -23.13
C LYS A 226 -0.83 -11.49 -22.95
N GLY A 227 0.01 -11.28 -23.97
CA GLY A 227 1.40 -11.74 -23.94
C GLY A 227 2.31 -10.82 -23.10
N PRO A 228 3.45 -11.32 -22.64
CA PRO A 228 4.43 -10.49 -21.93
C PRO A 228 4.94 -9.36 -22.84
N LEU A 229 5.30 -8.23 -22.24
CA LEU A 229 5.99 -7.16 -22.94
C LEU A 229 7.47 -7.55 -23.10
N PRO A 230 7.99 -7.62 -24.36
CA PRO A 230 9.40 -7.93 -24.59
C PRO A 230 10.33 -6.95 -23.88
N ALA A 231 11.38 -7.45 -23.22
CA ALA A 231 12.34 -6.66 -22.44
C ALA A 231 11.76 -5.86 -21.27
N PHE A 232 10.51 -6.08 -20.90
CA PHE A 232 9.91 -5.48 -19.71
C PHE A 232 10.18 -6.35 -18.48
N ALA A 233 11.08 -5.90 -17.61
CA ALA A 233 11.64 -6.72 -16.53
C ALA A 233 10.77 -6.76 -15.26
N SER A 234 9.48 -6.39 -15.34
CA SER A 234 8.60 -6.43 -14.16
C SER A 234 7.58 -7.57 -14.25
N PRO A 235 7.79 -8.65 -13.49
CA PRO A 235 6.83 -9.78 -13.44
C PRO A 235 5.59 -9.45 -12.58
N GLY A 236 5.45 -8.22 -12.11
CA GLY A 236 4.51 -7.82 -11.07
C GLY A 236 5.11 -7.91 -9.67
N TRP A 237 4.38 -7.41 -8.69
CA TRP A 237 4.79 -7.38 -7.29
C TRP A 237 3.60 -7.61 -6.37
N ASP A 238 3.89 -8.09 -5.15
CA ASP A 238 2.87 -8.23 -4.13
C ASP A 238 2.78 -6.94 -3.31
N ILE A 239 1.55 -6.54 -3.02
CA ILE A 239 1.23 -5.38 -2.20
C ILE A 239 0.77 -5.90 -0.84
N GLY A 240 1.40 -5.39 0.21
CA GLY A 240 1.08 -5.67 1.59
C GLY A 240 0.90 -4.42 2.42
N MET A 241 1.09 -4.57 3.70
CA MET A 241 0.93 -3.53 4.71
C MET A 241 2.18 -3.45 5.58
N ALA A 242 2.34 -2.36 6.31
CA ALA A 242 3.41 -2.22 7.28
C ALA A 242 2.90 -1.72 8.62
N VAL A 243 3.45 -2.28 9.69
CA VAL A 243 3.33 -1.79 11.06
C VAL A 243 4.72 -1.49 11.60
N LYS A 244 4.81 -0.66 12.64
CA LYS A 244 6.08 -0.48 13.33
C LYS A 244 6.57 -1.81 13.91
N GLU A 245 7.89 -2.07 13.92
CA GLU A 245 8.49 -3.35 14.33
C GLU A 245 8.00 -3.83 15.72
N ASN A 246 7.84 -2.95 16.66
CA ASN A 246 7.33 -3.29 17.98
C ASN A 246 5.78 -3.38 18.06
N SER A 247 5.09 -3.36 16.94
CA SER A 247 3.62 -3.44 16.82
C SER A 247 3.14 -4.81 16.28
N ARG A 248 3.93 -5.86 16.46
CA ARG A 248 3.64 -7.21 15.89
C ARG A 248 2.27 -7.75 16.28
N THR A 249 1.81 -7.54 17.50
CA THR A 249 0.47 -7.97 17.92
C THR A 249 -0.67 -7.29 17.13
N LEU A 250 -0.47 -6.07 16.66
CA LEU A 250 -1.38 -5.42 15.72
C LEU A 250 -1.24 -6.04 14.33
N GLY A 251 0.00 -6.28 13.91
CA GLY A 251 0.30 -6.95 12.64
C GLY A 251 -0.39 -8.32 12.54
N ASP A 252 -0.22 -9.18 13.53
CA ASP A 252 -0.84 -10.52 13.58
C ASP A 252 -2.38 -10.43 13.47
N ALA A 253 -3.00 -9.50 14.19
CA ALA A 253 -4.45 -9.29 14.12
C ALA A 253 -4.91 -8.79 12.74
N VAL A 254 -4.14 -7.94 12.08
CA VAL A 254 -4.42 -7.47 10.72
C VAL A 254 -4.27 -8.61 9.71
N GLU A 255 -3.23 -9.43 9.85
CA GLU A 255 -3.01 -10.62 9.00
C GLU A 255 -4.15 -11.64 9.12
N GLU A 256 -4.60 -11.91 10.34
CA GLU A 256 -5.77 -12.79 10.59
C GLU A 256 -7.02 -12.24 9.90
N ILE A 257 -7.28 -10.93 10.03
CA ILE A 257 -8.44 -10.27 9.42
C ILE A 257 -8.37 -10.34 7.89
N THR A 258 -7.23 -9.99 7.28
CA THR A 258 -7.09 -9.99 5.82
C THR A 258 -7.15 -11.40 5.24
N THR A 259 -6.59 -12.39 5.93
CA THR A 259 -6.71 -13.81 5.56
C THR A 259 -8.16 -14.28 5.61
N ALA A 260 -8.91 -13.90 6.66
CA ALA A 260 -10.33 -14.20 6.76
C ALA A 260 -11.14 -13.53 5.64
N MET A 261 -10.86 -12.26 5.30
CA MET A 261 -11.49 -11.55 4.18
C MET A 261 -11.19 -12.22 2.83
N ALA A 262 -9.96 -12.68 2.61
CA ALA A 262 -9.58 -13.41 1.41
C ALA A 262 -10.34 -14.74 1.30
N THR A 263 -10.42 -15.49 2.39
CA THR A 263 -11.06 -16.80 2.44
C THR A 263 -12.59 -16.72 2.30
N SER A 264 -13.22 -15.71 2.90
CA SER A 264 -14.68 -15.51 2.84
C SER A 264 -15.16 -14.92 1.51
N GLY A 265 -14.25 -14.39 0.67
CA GLY A 265 -14.58 -13.67 -0.56
C GLY A 265 -14.87 -12.18 -0.35
N GLU A 266 -14.82 -11.68 0.88
CA GLU A 266 -14.98 -10.24 1.15
C GLU A 266 -13.92 -9.39 0.43
N MET A 267 -12.67 -9.87 0.37
CA MET A 267 -11.61 -9.18 -0.34
C MET A 267 -11.94 -9.04 -1.83
N LYS A 268 -12.36 -10.15 -2.47
CA LYS A 268 -12.80 -10.15 -3.86
C LYS A 268 -13.95 -9.16 -4.09
N ALA A 269 -14.98 -9.20 -3.25
CA ALA A 269 -16.13 -8.31 -3.35
C ALA A 269 -15.75 -6.83 -3.16
N LEU A 270 -14.74 -6.53 -2.32
CA LEU A 270 -14.22 -5.19 -2.13
C LEU A 270 -13.59 -4.66 -3.43
N PHE A 271 -12.76 -5.45 -4.10
CA PHE A 271 -12.12 -5.09 -5.36
C PHE A 271 -13.11 -4.93 -6.52
N GLU A 272 -14.09 -5.84 -6.61
CA GLU A 272 -15.13 -5.80 -7.64
C GLU A 272 -15.97 -4.51 -7.64
N ARG A 273 -16.13 -3.86 -6.48
CA ARG A 273 -16.81 -2.55 -6.39
C ARG A 273 -16.10 -1.45 -7.19
N TYR A 274 -14.81 -1.60 -7.38
CA TYR A 274 -13.97 -0.67 -8.15
C TYR A 274 -13.69 -1.19 -9.57
N GLY A 275 -14.32 -2.29 -9.97
CA GLY A 275 -14.10 -2.93 -11.26
C GLY A 275 -12.73 -3.61 -11.38
N VAL A 276 -12.01 -3.78 -10.29
CA VAL A 276 -10.68 -4.41 -10.25
C VAL A 276 -10.82 -5.90 -9.94
N THR A 277 -10.18 -6.71 -10.76
CA THR A 277 -10.11 -8.16 -10.53
C THR A 277 -9.11 -8.44 -9.41
N TRP A 278 -9.61 -8.93 -8.28
CA TRP A 278 -8.73 -9.32 -7.18
C TRP A 278 -7.84 -10.51 -7.57
N THR A 279 -6.55 -10.31 -7.49
CA THR A 279 -5.53 -11.34 -7.70
C THR A 279 -4.80 -11.54 -6.38
N PRO A 280 -4.89 -12.72 -5.75
CA PRO A 280 -4.18 -13.00 -4.51
C PRO A 280 -2.68 -12.77 -4.67
N ALA A 281 -2.04 -12.26 -3.62
CA ALA A 281 -0.60 -12.15 -3.56
C ALA A 281 0.05 -13.56 -3.64
N ASN A 282 1.23 -13.63 -4.24
CA ASN A 282 1.98 -14.90 -4.33
C ASN A 282 2.68 -15.29 -3.03
N ALA A 283 2.42 -14.68 -1.96
CA ALA A 283 3.00 -14.67 -0.61
C ALA A 283 3.70 -15.94 -0.07
N ALA A 284 4.00 -16.89 -0.92
CA ALA A 284 4.90 -18.00 -0.67
C ALA A 284 6.29 -17.61 -1.18
N GLY A 285 6.96 -16.77 -0.48
CA GLY A 285 8.34 -16.44 -0.74
C GLY A 285 9.25 -17.02 0.30
#